data_ae0e0c808fc57ef7f67975890ae8d858
#
_entry.id   ae0e0c808fc57ef7f67975890ae8d858
#
_cell.length_a   1.000
_cell.length_b   1.000
_cell.length_c   1.000
_cell.angle_alpha   90.00
_cell.angle_beta   90.00
_cell.angle_gamma   90.00
#
_symmetry.space_group_name_H-M   'P 1'
#
loop_
_entity.id
_entity.type
_entity.pdbx_description
1 polymer ?
#
loop_
_entity_poly.entity_id
_entity_poly.type
_entity_poly.pdbx_seq_one_letter_code
_entity_poly.pdbx_strand_id
1 'polypeptide(L)'
;MAHPDWAVKFRRPGTELRRVNDSLYKLYECSSVYDKEKKRARKITGKYLGSITEAGGFKESRKRIMEREIAELKEGKPAVVAEPKIGEVKEFGLSDYILTEQGDCMERLKRLFPEDWPRIVALVYCRLRFQSPMRRVAGDFADSYLSHKIGERGLSANALSGFLHDLGTKRDKITEFMRSYIDPLDNIIFDGTDQLSASRCMDYPQLTKTKRGTFDTALNIMWVFNCAKHLPVYYRLMPGSIKDVSAFKVCLADSGIRDGVAIIDKGFQSASNIAQLDELGIKFTMALKRSTRGLDYSMFASRTNDGADGAFLYHKRPIWWKRFEIEGHEVFLYLDEAHRSDESEDYMRRVFDPEMEEYTIEGYKAKSLQFGTLALMSTSGEDAEHVYLDYKTRGDVEQAIDAFKNVIEADHSYMQDEKSLEAWTFICMISLQWYYDLSERLKKAELSNRYAPMDMVRSLSRVRTVRVEGKWLPAEVMKKDRQLVEAAGLDITPE
;
A
#
# COMPACT_ATOMS: atom_id res chain seq x y z
N MET A 1 7.83 -19.64 32.88
CA MET A 1 6.77 -18.64 33.11
C MET A 1 5.46 -19.38 33.28
N ALA A 2 4.64 -19.00 34.26
CA ALA A 2 3.31 -19.59 34.43
C ALA A 2 2.39 -19.10 33.30
N HIS A 3 1.52 -19.99 32.81
CA HIS A 3 0.51 -19.60 31.82
C HIS A 3 -0.58 -18.77 32.53
N PRO A 4 -1.19 -17.77 31.87
CA PRO A 4 -2.24 -16.97 32.47
C PRO A 4 -3.52 -17.80 32.73
N ASP A 5 -4.27 -17.43 33.78
CA ASP A 5 -5.45 -18.18 34.24
C ASP A 5 -6.52 -18.34 33.16
N TRP A 6 -6.71 -17.32 32.31
CA TRP A 6 -7.65 -17.35 31.20
C TRP A 6 -7.30 -18.42 30.16
N ALA A 7 -6.02 -18.78 29.98
CA ALA A 7 -5.59 -19.85 29.08
C ALA A 7 -5.61 -21.22 29.78
N VAL A 8 -5.23 -21.27 31.08
CA VAL A 8 -5.14 -22.51 31.87
C VAL A 8 -6.50 -23.16 32.05
N LYS A 9 -7.59 -22.39 32.16
CA LYS A 9 -8.96 -22.94 32.32
C LYS A 9 -9.42 -23.87 31.18
N PHE A 10 -8.79 -23.77 30.02
CA PHE A 10 -9.08 -24.64 28.86
C PHE A 10 -8.18 -25.87 28.75
N ARG A 11 -7.16 -25.95 29.62
CA ARG A 11 -6.27 -27.10 29.67
C ARG A 11 -6.98 -28.31 30.28
N ARG A 12 -6.91 -29.46 29.59
CA ARG A 12 -7.45 -30.73 30.02
C ARG A 12 -6.34 -31.75 30.22
N PRO A 13 -6.54 -32.85 30.99
CA PRO A 13 -5.58 -33.94 31.02
C PRO A 13 -5.23 -34.41 29.60
N GLY A 14 -3.96 -34.67 29.33
CA GLY A 14 -3.48 -35.04 28.00
C GLY A 14 -3.35 -33.89 26.99
N THR A 15 -3.39 -32.62 27.44
CA THR A 15 -3.20 -31.47 26.58
C THR A 15 -2.05 -30.55 27.02
N GLU A 16 -1.50 -29.79 26.08
CA GLU A 16 -0.40 -28.85 26.26
C GLU A 16 -0.75 -27.49 25.71
N LEU A 17 -0.46 -26.43 26.48
CA LEU A 17 -0.55 -25.03 26.05
C LEU A 17 0.78 -24.58 25.51
N ARG A 18 0.79 -23.97 24.33
CA ARG A 18 1.94 -23.27 23.76
C ARG A 18 1.62 -21.80 23.55
N ARG A 19 2.44 -20.94 24.16
CA ARG A 19 2.36 -19.48 23.97
C ARG A 19 2.82 -19.14 22.57
N VAL A 20 2.03 -18.32 21.88
CA VAL A 20 2.39 -17.71 20.61
C VAL A 20 2.83 -16.24 20.87
N ASN A 21 1.98 -15.51 21.61
CA ASN A 21 2.26 -14.16 22.12
C ASN A 21 1.50 -13.95 23.44
N ASP A 22 1.44 -12.71 23.94
CA ASP A 22 0.82 -12.39 25.22
C ASP A 22 -0.70 -12.59 25.24
N SER A 23 -1.37 -12.50 24.12
CA SER A 23 -2.84 -12.62 23.97
C SER A 23 -3.31 -13.90 23.31
N LEU A 24 -2.38 -14.76 22.81
CA LEU A 24 -2.70 -15.95 22.03
C LEU A 24 -1.94 -17.19 22.50
N TYR A 25 -2.67 -18.25 22.79
CA TYR A 25 -2.15 -19.58 23.10
C TYR A 25 -2.72 -20.62 22.14
N LYS A 26 -1.93 -21.66 21.83
CA LYS A 26 -2.36 -22.82 21.05
C LYS A 26 -2.45 -24.04 21.99
N LEU A 27 -3.53 -24.83 21.85
CA LEU A 27 -3.77 -26.06 22.59
C LEU A 27 -3.47 -27.26 21.71
N TYR A 28 -2.65 -28.17 22.20
CA TYR A 28 -2.27 -29.41 21.50
C TYR A 28 -2.59 -30.64 22.37
N GLU A 29 -2.82 -31.78 21.74
CA GLU A 29 -2.76 -33.06 22.42
C GLU A 29 -1.34 -33.35 22.89
N CYS A 30 -1.21 -34.04 24.02
CA CYS A 30 0.09 -34.36 24.59
C CYS A 30 0.03 -35.74 25.23
N SER A 31 0.96 -36.61 24.88
CA SER A 31 1.18 -37.90 25.49
C SER A 31 2.64 -38.07 25.91
N SER A 32 2.92 -39.11 26.66
CA SER A 32 4.30 -39.45 27.02
C SER A 32 4.58 -40.91 26.71
N VAL A 33 5.71 -41.18 26.12
CA VAL A 33 6.22 -42.52 25.85
C VAL A 33 7.55 -42.68 26.60
N TYR A 34 7.70 -43.83 27.26
CA TYR A 34 8.93 -44.13 27.99
C TYR A 34 10.03 -44.55 26.99
N ASP A 35 11.10 -43.76 26.94
CA ASP A 35 12.29 -44.03 26.15
C ASP A 35 13.20 -45.00 26.94
N LYS A 36 13.30 -46.24 26.46
CA LYS A 36 14.09 -47.29 27.12
C LYS A 36 15.59 -47.03 27.08
N GLU A 37 16.09 -46.36 26.02
CA GLU A 37 17.52 -46.05 25.86
C GLU A 37 17.95 -44.93 26.82
N LYS A 38 17.12 -43.88 26.92
CA LYS A 38 17.39 -42.72 27.77
C LYS A 38 16.82 -42.86 29.20
N LYS A 39 16.18 -44.00 29.52
CA LYS A 39 15.55 -44.27 30.83
C LYS A 39 14.69 -43.13 31.38
N ARG A 40 13.98 -42.41 30.47
CA ARG A 40 13.09 -41.30 30.87
C ARG A 40 11.87 -41.21 29.98
N ALA A 41 10.81 -40.62 30.53
CA ALA A 41 9.62 -40.32 29.74
C ALA A 41 9.92 -39.23 28.72
N ARG A 42 9.59 -39.51 27.46
CA ARG A 42 9.64 -38.52 26.37
C ARG A 42 8.23 -38.03 26.07
N LYS A 43 8.05 -36.73 26.12
CA LYS A 43 6.80 -36.08 25.78
C LYS A 43 6.62 -36.08 24.26
N ILE A 44 5.43 -36.46 23.80
CA ILE A 44 5.03 -36.42 22.39
C ILE A 44 3.90 -35.40 22.26
N THR A 45 4.10 -34.39 21.44
CA THR A 45 3.05 -33.45 21.08
C THR A 45 2.23 -34.04 19.93
N GLY A 46 0.94 -34.14 20.14
CA GLY A 46 -0.03 -34.65 19.18
C GLY A 46 -0.69 -33.59 18.32
N LYS A 47 -1.96 -33.79 18.00
CA LYS A 47 -2.74 -32.94 17.11
C LYS A 47 -2.99 -31.55 17.74
N TYR A 48 -3.06 -30.53 16.87
CA TYR A 48 -3.51 -29.20 17.24
C TYR A 48 -5.03 -29.20 17.48
N LEU A 49 -5.45 -28.73 18.65
CA LEU A 49 -6.86 -28.74 19.09
C LEU A 49 -7.55 -27.40 18.80
N GLY A 50 -6.84 -26.29 18.92
CA GLY A 50 -7.42 -24.97 18.74
C GLY A 50 -6.57 -23.85 19.33
N SER A 51 -7.03 -22.62 19.18
CA SER A 51 -6.45 -21.41 19.75
C SER A 51 -7.26 -20.91 20.94
N ILE A 52 -6.57 -20.19 21.85
CA ILE A 52 -7.18 -19.59 23.03
C ILE A 52 -6.73 -18.13 23.08
N THR A 53 -7.68 -17.20 23.13
CA THR A 53 -7.44 -15.78 23.33
C THR A 53 -8.14 -15.28 24.57
N GLU A 54 -7.65 -14.21 25.18
CA GLU A 54 -8.23 -13.63 26.37
C GLU A 54 -9.67 -13.18 26.17
N ALA A 55 -9.93 -12.49 25.07
CA ALA A 55 -11.27 -11.95 24.72
C ALA A 55 -12.22 -13.00 24.11
N GLY A 56 -11.69 -13.90 23.26
CA GLY A 56 -12.51 -14.84 22.48
C GLY A 56 -12.60 -16.26 23.05
N GLY A 57 -11.87 -16.58 24.13
CA GLY A 57 -11.85 -17.91 24.73
C GLY A 57 -11.19 -18.96 23.83
N PHE A 58 -11.67 -20.20 23.91
CA PHE A 58 -11.17 -21.32 23.10
C PHE A 58 -11.92 -21.44 21.78
N LYS A 59 -11.17 -21.38 20.68
CA LYS A 59 -11.66 -21.63 19.31
C LYS A 59 -11.05 -22.95 18.81
N GLU A 60 -11.92 -23.92 18.50
CA GLU A 60 -11.49 -25.23 18.03
C GLU A 60 -10.78 -25.17 16.68
N SER A 61 -9.81 -26.06 16.44
CA SER A 61 -9.11 -26.11 15.16
C SER A 61 -10.05 -26.57 14.03
N ARG A 62 -9.95 -25.93 12.87
CA ARG A 62 -10.72 -26.28 11.66
C ARG A 62 -10.64 -27.75 11.30
N LYS A 63 -9.45 -28.32 11.38
CA LYS A 63 -9.24 -29.74 11.07
C LYS A 63 -10.09 -30.62 11.92
N ARG A 64 -10.26 -30.28 13.21
CA ARG A 64 -11.06 -31.06 14.13
C ARG A 64 -12.55 -30.86 13.91
N ILE A 65 -13.00 -29.66 13.62
CA ILE A 65 -14.38 -29.38 13.22
C ILE A 65 -14.71 -30.18 11.95
N MET A 66 -13.84 -30.12 10.95
CA MET A 66 -14.00 -30.87 9.70
C MET A 66 -13.97 -32.41 9.92
N GLU A 67 -13.03 -32.92 10.75
CA GLU A 67 -12.98 -34.37 11.09
C GLU A 67 -14.25 -34.80 11.81
N ARG A 68 -14.82 -33.97 12.71
CA ARG A 68 -16.08 -34.23 13.40
C ARG A 68 -17.27 -34.17 12.44
N GLU A 69 -17.39 -33.17 11.63
CA GLU A 69 -18.45 -33.04 10.61
C GLU A 69 -18.40 -34.19 9.60
N ILE A 70 -17.22 -34.61 9.18
CA ILE A 70 -17.03 -35.81 8.34
C ILE A 70 -17.41 -37.09 9.08
N ALA A 71 -17.10 -37.17 10.39
CA ALA A 71 -17.48 -38.33 11.22
C ALA A 71 -19.00 -38.38 11.42
N GLU A 72 -19.62 -37.24 11.75
CA GLU A 72 -21.09 -37.12 11.89
C GLU A 72 -21.81 -37.42 10.56
N LEU A 73 -21.25 -37.02 9.43
CA LEU A 73 -21.75 -37.40 8.10
C LEU A 73 -21.62 -38.92 7.82
N LYS A 74 -20.62 -39.60 8.41
CA LYS A 74 -20.41 -41.03 8.27
C LYS A 74 -21.29 -41.88 9.20
N GLU A 75 -21.55 -41.39 10.44
CA GLU A 75 -22.34 -42.13 11.44
C GLU A 75 -23.86 -42.06 11.20
N GLY A 76 -24.34 -41.09 10.43
CA GLY A 76 -25.77 -40.84 10.18
C GLY A 76 -26.43 -41.66 9.06
N LYS A 77 -25.74 -42.60 8.35
CA LYS A 77 -26.34 -43.38 7.24
C LYS A 77 -26.01 -44.86 7.26
N PRO A 78 -27.02 -45.76 7.17
CA PRO A 78 -26.77 -47.14 6.74
C PRO A 78 -26.44 -47.13 5.23
N ALA A 79 -25.28 -47.61 4.91
CA ALA A 79 -24.74 -48.11 3.66
C ALA A 79 -25.44 -47.79 2.33
N VAL A 80 -25.26 -46.60 1.82
CA VAL A 80 -24.83 -46.29 0.44
C VAL A 80 -24.03 -45.02 0.59
N VAL A 81 -22.72 -45.12 0.57
CA VAL A 81 -21.83 -43.94 0.52
C VAL A 81 -21.97 -43.33 -0.86
N ALA A 82 -22.97 -42.46 -1.05
CA ALA A 82 -22.90 -41.48 -2.11
C ALA A 82 -21.69 -40.60 -1.78
N GLU A 83 -20.69 -40.59 -2.65
CA GLU A 83 -19.58 -39.66 -2.53
C GLU A 83 -20.15 -38.25 -2.31
N PRO A 84 -19.65 -37.50 -1.32
CA PRO A 84 -20.16 -36.16 -1.06
C PRO A 84 -20.03 -35.34 -2.36
N LYS A 85 -21.15 -34.87 -2.90
CA LYS A 85 -21.16 -34.06 -4.12
C LYS A 85 -20.46 -32.76 -3.77
N ILE A 86 -19.19 -32.63 -4.19
CA ILE A 86 -18.48 -31.37 -4.23
C ILE A 86 -19.22 -30.54 -5.27
N GLY A 87 -19.96 -29.54 -4.81
CA GLY A 87 -20.78 -28.71 -5.70
C GLY A 87 -19.97 -27.58 -6.34
N GLU A 88 -19.17 -26.89 -5.56
CA GLU A 88 -18.49 -25.66 -5.99
C GLU A 88 -17.23 -25.42 -5.17
N VAL A 89 -16.19 -24.88 -5.82
CA VAL A 89 -14.93 -24.49 -5.16
C VAL A 89 -14.69 -23.01 -5.47
N LYS A 90 -14.49 -22.20 -4.43
CA LYS A 90 -14.22 -20.75 -4.59
C LYS A 90 -12.95 -20.33 -3.88
N GLU A 91 -12.34 -19.28 -4.40
CA GLU A 91 -11.30 -18.57 -3.68
C GLU A 91 -11.91 -17.93 -2.42
N PHE A 92 -11.25 -18.10 -1.29
CA PHE A 92 -11.78 -17.65 0.00
C PHE A 92 -10.88 -16.59 0.66
N GLY A 93 -9.57 -16.76 0.66
CA GLY A 93 -8.69 -15.97 1.52
C GLY A 93 -8.63 -14.49 1.17
N LEU A 94 -8.52 -14.13 -0.10
CA LEU A 94 -8.55 -12.72 -0.51
C LEU A 94 -9.98 -12.15 -0.36
N SER A 95 -10.99 -12.97 -0.63
CA SER A 95 -12.40 -12.59 -0.41
C SER A 95 -12.68 -12.29 1.06
N ASP A 96 -12.19 -13.12 1.98
CA ASP A 96 -12.34 -12.95 3.43
C ASP A 96 -11.57 -11.71 3.93
N TYR A 97 -10.34 -11.52 3.47
CA TYR A 97 -9.57 -10.30 3.74
C TYR A 97 -10.36 -9.03 3.36
N ILE A 98 -10.99 -9.01 2.19
CA ILE A 98 -11.79 -7.85 1.75
C ILE A 98 -13.03 -7.67 2.64
N LEU A 99 -13.70 -8.74 3.01
CA LEU A 99 -14.93 -8.67 3.82
C LEU A 99 -14.66 -8.26 5.27
N THR A 100 -13.52 -8.65 5.83
CA THR A 100 -13.18 -8.44 7.25
C THR A 100 -12.29 -7.23 7.47
N GLU A 101 -11.20 -7.11 6.70
CA GLU A 101 -10.17 -6.11 6.93
C GLU A 101 -10.43 -4.80 6.18
N GLN A 102 -11.18 -4.85 5.07
CA GLN A 102 -11.55 -3.66 4.29
C GLN A 102 -12.96 -3.16 4.62
N GLY A 103 -13.45 -3.48 5.82
CA GLY A 103 -14.80 -3.14 6.27
C GLY A 103 -15.12 -1.64 6.18
N ASP A 104 -14.21 -0.77 6.63
CA ASP A 104 -14.39 0.69 6.56
C ASP A 104 -14.51 1.19 5.12
N CYS A 105 -13.68 0.69 4.21
CA CYS A 105 -13.77 1.00 2.78
C CYS A 105 -15.13 0.55 2.22
N MET A 106 -15.54 -0.66 2.54
CA MET A 106 -16.83 -1.23 2.11
C MET A 106 -18.02 -0.40 2.60
N GLU A 107 -18.03 0.02 3.87
CA GLU A 107 -19.10 0.87 4.43
C GLU A 107 -19.16 2.25 3.77
N ARG A 108 -18.01 2.86 3.45
CA ARG A 108 -17.94 4.13 2.68
C ARG A 108 -18.51 3.93 1.27
N LEU A 109 -18.15 2.82 0.59
CA LEU A 109 -18.68 2.48 -0.74
C LEU A 109 -20.21 2.26 -0.68
N LYS A 110 -20.73 1.51 0.28
CA LYS A 110 -22.17 1.28 0.45
C LYS A 110 -22.93 2.58 0.68
N ARG A 111 -22.39 3.47 1.50
CA ARG A 111 -23.01 4.78 1.79
C ARG A 111 -23.07 5.68 0.57
N LEU A 112 -21.97 5.82 -0.17
CA LEU A 112 -21.85 6.76 -1.30
C LEU A 112 -22.38 6.20 -2.62
N PHE A 113 -22.24 4.89 -2.80
CA PHE A 113 -22.61 4.17 -4.03
C PHE A 113 -23.50 2.96 -3.74
N PRO A 114 -24.70 3.15 -3.13
CA PRO A 114 -25.52 2.05 -2.60
C PRO A 114 -25.89 1.00 -3.64
N GLU A 115 -26.03 1.35 -4.91
CA GLU A 115 -26.35 0.42 -6.01
C GLU A 115 -25.11 -0.07 -6.75
N ASP A 116 -24.01 0.67 -6.68
CA ASP A 116 -22.81 0.46 -7.50
C ASP A 116 -21.70 -0.29 -6.77
N TRP A 117 -21.68 -0.22 -5.43
CA TRP A 117 -20.61 -0.78 -4.61
C TRP A 117 -20.26 -2.25 -4.93
N PRO A 118 -21.21 -3.16 -5.26
CA PRO A 118 -20.86 -4.54 -5.57
C PRO A 118 -20.00 -4.65 -6.84
N ARG A 119 -20.33 -3.83 -7.87
CA ARG A 119 -19.56 -3.78 -9.12
C ARG A 119 -18.20 -3.11 -8.93
N ILE A 120 -18.13 -2.07 -8.08
CA ILE A 120 -16.86 -1.43 -7.70
C ILE A 120 -15.96 -2.46 -7.05
N VAL A 121 -16.45 -3.18 -6.03
CA VAL A 121 -15.69 -4.21 -5.30
C VAL A 121 -15.25 -5.35 -6.22
N ALA A 122 -16.13 -5.81 -7.10
CA ALA A 122 -15.79 -6.86 -8.08
C ALA A 122 -14.64 -6.43 -9.01
N LEU A 123 -14.68 -5.18 -9.50
CA LEU A 123 -13.61 -4.63 -10.34
C LEU A 123 -12.31 -4.46 -9.57
N VAL A 124 -12.35 -3.94 -8.33
CA VAL A 124 -11.18 -3.79 -7.45
C VAL A 124 -10.54 -5.14 -7.16
N TYR A 125 -11.35 -6.14 -6.79
CA TYR A 125 -10.87 -7.51 -6.56
C TYR A 125 -10.18 -8.09 -7.80
N CYS A 126 -10.82 -8.01 -8.96
CA CYS A 126 -10.25 -8.53 -10.20
C CYS A 126 -9.01 -7.76 -10.63
N ARG A 127 -8.96 -6.45 -10.35
CA ARG A 127 -7.78 -5.64 -10.65
C ARG A 127 -6.61 -5.99 -9.77
N LEU A 128 -6.83 -6.11 -8.45
CA LEU A 128 -5.80 -6.47 -7.50
C LEU A 128 -5.25 -7.89 -7.72
N ARG A 129 -6.13 -8.86 -7.96
CA ARG A 129 -5.75 -10.28 -8.05
C ARG A 129 -5.16 -10.68 -9.39
N PHE A 130 -5.77 -10.22 -10.49
CA PHE A 130 -5.53 -10.75 -11.84
C PHE A 130 -5.10 -9.71 -12.86
N GLN A 131 -5.23 -8.40 -12.54
CA GLN A 131 -5.12 -7.30 -13.51
C GLN A 131 -6.05 -7.52 -14.72
N SER A 132 -7.23 -8.06 -14.48
CA SER A 132 -8.13 -8.58 -15.51
C SER A 132 -8.55 -7.54 -16.53
N PRO A 133 -8.50 -7.85 -17.84
CA PRO A 133 -9.21 -7.07 -18.84
C PRO A 133 -10.73 -7.23 -18.65
N MET A 134 -11.51 -6.20 -19.03
CA MET A 134 -12.98 -6.16 -18.80
C MET A 134 -13.72 -7.43 -19.23
N ARG A 135 -13.30 -8.06 -20.32
CA ARG A 135 -13.93 -9.30 -20.85
C ARG A 135 -13.79 -10.51 -19.93
N ARG A 136 -12.83 -10.50 -18.99
CA ARG A 136 -12.58 -11.61 -18.06
C ARG A 136 -13.20 -11.40 -16.69
N VAL A 137 -13.55 -10.17 -16.33
CA VAL A 137 -14.00 -9.80 -14.98
C VAL A 137 -15.12 -10.72 -14.48
N ALA A 138 -16.14 -11.01 -15.30
CA ALA A 138 -17.24 -11.89 -14.89
C ALA A 138 -16.75 -13.30 -14.49
N GLY A 139 -15.86 -13.92 -15.30
CA GLY A 139 -15.34 -15.25 -15.02
C GLY A 139 -14.37 -15.26 -13.83
N ASP A 140 -13.46 -14.27 -13.79
CA ASP A 140 -12.46 -14.17 -12.72
C ASP A 140 -13.12 -13.85 -11.36
N PHE A 141 -14.20 -13.04 -11.36
CA PHE A 141 -14.96 -12.75 -10.15
C PHE A 141 -15.80 -13.93 -9.69
N ALA A 142 -16.37 -14.70 -10.61
CA ALA A 142 -17.14 -15.90 -10.28
C ALA A 142 -16.33 -16.95 -9.53
N ASP A 143 -14.98 -16.99 -9.66
CA ASP A 143 -14.09 -17.85 -8.87
C ASP A 143 -13.99 -17.43 -7.39
N SER A 144 -14.41 -16.20 -7.02
CA SER A 144 -14.29 -15.66 -5.68
C SER A 144 -15.45 -16.05 -4.75
N TYR A 145 -15.19 -16.15 -3.46
CA TYR A 145 -16.25 -16.25 -2.44
C TYR A 145 -17.06 -14.95 -2.33
N LEU A 146 -16.45 -13.80 -2.70
CA LEU A 146 -17.15 -12.53 -2.80
C LEU A 146 -18.35 -12.60 -3.75
N SER A 147 -18.23 -13.30 -4.89
CA SER A 147 -19.33 -13.43 -5.84
C SER A 147 -20.56 -14.10 -5.21
N HIS A 148 -20.35 -15.02 -4.29
CA HIS A 148 -21.41 -15.62 -3.50
C HIS A 148 -22.05 -14.65 -2.50
N LYS A 149 -21.25 -13.75 -1.89
CA LYS A 149 -21.71 -12.81 -0.86
C LYS A 149 -22.40 -11.57 -1.44
N ILE A 150 -21.88 -11.01 -2.54
CA ILE A 150 -22.35 -9.72 -3.09
C ILE A 150 -23.02 -9.84 -4.46
N GLY A 151 -22.98 -11.02 -5.08
CA GLY A 151 -23.61 -11.31 -6.37
C GLY A 151 -22.74 -10.94 -7.59
N GLU A 152 -23.16 -11.40 -8.77
CA GLU A 152 -22.40 -11.31 -10.03
C GLU A 152 -23.11 -10.45 -11.11
N ARG A 153 -24.10 -9.64 -10.73
CA ARG A 153 -24.94 -8.92 -11.71
C ARG A 153 -24.16 -7.82 -12.42
N GLY A 154 -24.33 -7.74 -13.75
CA GLY A 154 -23.84 -6.64 -14.55
C GLY A 154 -22.31 -6.61 -14.75
N LEU A 155 -21.64 -7.78 -14.75
CA LEU A 155 -20.19 -7.90 -14.92
C LEU A 155 -19.76 -8.28 -16.35
N SER A 156 -20.67 -8.36 -17.33
CA SER A 156 -20.28 -8.52 -18.74
C SER A 156 -19.51 -7.29 -19.23
N ALA A 157 -18.62 -7.46 -20.21
CA ALA A 157 -17.81 -6.35 -20.74
C ALA A 157 -18.63 -5.13 -21.17
N ASN A 158 -19.76 -5.37 -21.86
CA ASN A 158 -20.67 -4.30 -22.30
C ASN A 158 -21.34 -3.60 -21.10
N ALA A 159 -21.79 -4.36 -20.10
CA ALA A 159 -22.39 -3.79 -18.89
C ALA A 159 -21.39 -2.99 -18.07
N LEU A 160 -20.12 -3.46 -17.99
CA LEU A 160 -19.04 -2.75 -17.30
C LEU A 160 -18.64 -1.47 -18.03
N SER A 161 -18.66 -1.44 -19.36
CA SER A 161 -18.37 -0.21 -20.12
C SER A 161 -19.40 0.88 -19.81
N GLY A 162 -20.70 0.56 -19.87
CA GLY A 162 -21.75 1.51 -19.43
C GLY A 162 -21.64 1.89 -17.98
N PHE A 163 -21.38 0.93 -17.11
CA PHE A 163 -21.20 1.16 -15.68
C PHE A 163 -20.06 2.14 -15.37
N LEU A 164 -18.88 1.99 -16.01
CA LEU A 164 -17.74 2.90 -15.79
C LEU A 164 -18.08 4.31 -16.25
N HIS A 165 -18.77 4.45 -17.40
CA HIS A 165 -19.24 5.76 -17.84
C HIS A 165 -20.16 6.40 -16.80
N ASP A 166 -21.19 5.68 -16.32
CA ASP A 166 -22.15 6.19 -15.33
C ASP A 166 -21.48 6.50 -13.98
N LEU A 167 -20.55 5.65 -13.53
CA LEU A 167 -19.79 5.88 -12.29
C LEU A 167 -18.94 7.15 -12.40
N GLY A 168 -18.28 7.37 -13.52
CA GLY A 168 -17.46 8.56 -13.75
C GLY A 168 -18.25 9.87 -13.81
N THR A 169 -19.58 9.81 -14.10
CA THR A 169 -20.44 11.00 -13.97
C THR A 169 -20.63 11.43 -12.51
N LYS A 170 -20.37 10.54 -11.55
CA LYS A 170 -20.54 10.77 -10.10
C LYS A 170 -19.25 11.29 -9.45
N ARG A 171 -18.51 12.17 -10.14
CA ARG A 171 -17.24 12.72 -9.67
C ARG A 171 -17.34 13.31 -8.26
N ASP A 172 -18.44 13.97 -7.93
CA ASP A 172 -18.65 14.55 -6.60
C ASP A 172 -18.61 13.47 -5.50
N LYS A 173 -19.27 12.33 -5.73
CA LYS A 173 -19.26 11.20 -4.80
C LYS A 173 -17.88 10.53 -4.73
N ILE A 174 -17.18 10.42 -5.87
CA ILE A 174 -15.79 9.93 -5.90
C ILE A 174 -14.91 10.86 -5.07
N THR A 175 -15.05 12.17 -5.24
CA THR A 175 -14.32 13.17 -4.46
C THR A 175 -14.66 13.06 -2.97
N GLU A 176 -15.93 12.91 -2.60
CA GLU A 176 -16.37 12.73 -1.21
C GLU A 176 -15.76 11.46 -0.60
N PHE A 177 -15.73 10.34 -1.36
CA PHE A 177 -15.08 9.11 -0.93
C PHE A 177 -13.59 9.35 -0.64
N MET A 178 -12.88 9.97 -1.56
CA MET A 178 -11.45 10.27 -1.42
C MET A 178 -11.18 11.19 -0.23
N ARG A 179 -11.91 12.29 -0.10
CA ARG A 179 -11.80 13.23 1.03
C ARG A 179 -12.04 12.57 2.37
N SER A 180 -12.85 11.52 2.45
CA SER A 180 -13.11 10.80 3.70
C SER A 180 -11.89 10.08 4.30
N TYR A 181 -10.77 10.00 3.54
CA TYR A 181 -9.47 9.49 4.01
C TYR A 181 -8.50 10.58 4.43
N ILE A 182 -8.88 11.85 4.29
CA ILE A 182 -8.02 13.01 4.58
C ILE A 182 -8.55 13.68 5.85
N ASP A 183 -7.71 13.73 6.88
CA ASP A 183 -7.97 14.56 8.05
C ASP A 183 -7.32 15.95 7.83
N PRO A 184 -7.94 17.05 8.31
CA PRO A 184 -7.44 18.41 8.08
C PRO A 184 -5.99 18.65 8.52
N LEU A 185 -5.50 17.90 9.51
CA LEU A 185 -4.15 17.99 10.06
C LEU A 185 -3.14 17.03 9.43
N ASP A 186 -3.56 16.20 8.47
CA ASP A 186 -2.68 15.22 7.85
C ASP A 186 -1.58 15.90 7.03
N ASN A 187 -0.33 15.44 7.20
CA ASN A 187 0.75 15.75 6.28
C ASN A 187 0.56 14.94 5.00
N ILE A 188 0.61 15.62 3.87
CA ILE A 188 0.30 15.05 2.57
C ILE A 188 1.38 15.36 1.55
N ILE A 189 1.58 14.42 0.65
CA ILE A 189 2.52 14.56 -0.45
C ILE A 189 1.76 14.68 -1.76
N PHE A 190 2.18 15.64 -2.59
CA PHE A 190 1.72 15.76 -3.97
C PHE A 190 2.81 15.28 -4.91
N ASP A 191 2.47 14.37 -5.81
CA ASP A 191 3.33 14.01 -6.92
C ASP A 191 2.50 13.72 -8.17
N GLY A 192 2.96 14.19 -9.30
CA GLY A 192 2.34 13.99 -10.59
C GLY A 192 2.96 12.79 -11.31
N THR A 193 2.18 12.12 -12.14
CA THR A 193 2.67 11.11 -13.08
C THR A 193 1.92 11.16 -14.40
N ASP A 194 2.57 10.69 -15.46
CA ASP A 194 1.96 10.50 -16.75
C ASP A 194 1.32 9.10 -16.86
N GLN A 195 0.21 9.02 -17.59
CA GLN A 195 -0.43 7.78 -18.01
C GLN A 195 -0.59 7.80 -19.54
N LEU A 196 -0.10 6.77 -20.20
CA LEU A 196 -0.18 6.68 -21.65
C LEU A 196 -1.62 6.34 -22.11
N SER A 197 -2.05 6.98 -23.20
CA SER A 197 -3.35 6.70 -23.81
C SER A 197 -3.32 6.95 -25.30
N ALA A 198 -3.72 5.96 -26.07
CA ALA A 198 -3.87 6.06 -27.53
C ALA A 198 -5.27 6.52 -27.95
N SER A 199 -6.13 6.95 -27.02
CA SER A 199 -7.49 7.41 -27.34
C SER A 199 -7.46 8.69 -28.17
N ARG A 200 -8.29 8.72 -29.19
CA ARG A 200 -8.57 9.90 -30.03
C ARG A 200 -9.93 10.52 -29.74
N CYS A 201 -10.64 9.98 -28.76
CA CYS A 201 -12.02 10.38 -28.40
C CYS A 201 -12.06 11.20 -27.09
N MET A 202 -10.90 11.49 -26.49
CA MET A 202 -10.76 12.26 -25.27
C MET A 202 -9.84 13.46 -25.49
N ASP A 203 -10.07 14.55 -24.78
CA ASP A 203 -9.24 15.75 -24.82
C ASP A 203 -8.02 15.67 -23.89
N TYR A 204 -8.04 14.77 -22.88
CA TYR A 204 -6.98 14.62 -21.89
C TYR A 204 -5.68 14.03 -22.46
N PRO A 205 -5.67 12.99 -23.29
CA PRO A 205 -4.44 12.50 -23.91
C PRO A 205 -3.90 13.50 -24.95
N GLN A 206 -2.71 14.03 -24.69
CA GLN A 206 -2.05 15.03 -25.54
C GLN A 206 -0.60 14.63 -25.75
N LEU A 207 -0.03 15.03 -26.89
CA LEU A 207 1.38 14.80 -27.16
C LEU A 207 2.22 15.62 -26.16
N THR A 208 2.95 14.94 -25.32
CA THR A 208 3.77 15.56 -24.27
C THR A 208 5.08 14.82 -24.08
N LYS A 209 6.07 15.48 -23.48
CA LYS A 209 7.29 14.83 -23.03
C LYS A 209 6.97 14.08 -21.73
N THR A 210 7.00 12.76 -21.78
CA THR A 210 6.74 11.88 -20.63
C THR A 210 7.87 11.98 -19.59
N LYS A 211 7.64 11.51 -18.38
CA LYS A 211 8.69 11.39 -17.35
C LYS A 211 9.82 10.45 -17.77
N ARG A 212 9.59 9.55 -18.74
CA ARG A 212 10.63 8.70 -19.36
C ARG A 212 11.53 9.45 -20.35
N GLY A 213 11.24 10.73 -20.63
CA GLY A 213 12.00 11.56 -21.55
C GLY A 213 11.61 11.40 -23.02
N THR A 214 10.69 10.51 -23.37
CA THR A 214 10.14 10.34 -24.72
C THR A 214 8.94 11.24 -24.95
N PHE A 215 8.66 11.58 -26.22
CA PHE A 215 7.41 12.24 -26.60
C PHE A 215 6.38 11.17 -26.92
N ASP A 216 5.24 11.23 -26.19
CA ASP A 216 4.15 10.27 -26.37
C ASP A 216 2.80 10.95 -26.07
N THR A 217 1.70 10.27 -26.47
CA THR A 217 0.35 10.72 -26.13
C THR A 217 0.01 10.23 -24.72
N ALA A 218 -0.08 11.18 -23.79
CA ALA A 218 -0.31 10.90 -22.38
C ALA A 218 -1.25 11.92 -21.74
N LEU A 219 -1.85 11.55 -20.63
CA LEU A 219 -2.51 12.45 -19.69
C LEU A 219 -1.71 12.51 -18.39
N ASN A 220 -1.96 13.50 -17.57
CA ASN A 220 -1.32 13.65 -16.28
C ASN A 220 -2.28 13.23 -15.15
N ILE A 221 -1.75 12.54 -14.15
CA ILE A 221 -2.43 12.22 -12.90
C ILE A 221 -1.65 12.87 -11.76
N MET A 222 -2.30 13.77 -11.02
CA MET A 222 -1.77 14.26 -9.76
C MET A 222 -2.27 13.37 -8.64
N TRP A 223 -1.37 12.77 -7.89
CA TRP A 223 -1.64 11.96 -6.72
C TRP A 223 -1.46 12.77 -5.45
N VAL A 224 -2.33 12.51 -4.47
CA VAL A 224 -2.18 12.96 -3.09
C VAL A 224 -2.04 11.75 -2.20
N PHE A 225 -0.97 11.72 -1.43
CA PHE A 225 -0.61 10.64 -0.57
C PHE A 225 -0.61 11.10 0.89
N ASN A 226 -1.19 10.33 1.79
CA ASN A 226 -1.21 10.63 3.22
C ASN A 226 0.02 10.02 3.89
N CYS A 227 0.85 10.85 4.53
CA CYS A 227 2.10 10.42 5.16
C CYS A 227 1.87 9.49 6.35
N ALA A 228 0.90 9.81 7.20
CA ALA A 228 0.63 9.04 8.42
C ALA A 228 -0.04 7.69 8.14
N LYS A 229 -0.91 7.64 7.12
CA LYS A 229 -1.64 6.43 6.72
C LYS A 229 -0.89 5.59 5.70
N HIS A 230 0.22 6.10 5.14
CA HIS A 230 1.03 5.44 4.11
C HIS A 230 0.22 4.94 2.92
N LEU A 231 -0.76 5.72 2.43
CA LEU A 231 -1.61 5.32 1.30
C LEU A 231 -2.05 6.51 0.43
N PRO A 232 -2.36 6.26 -0.87
CA PRO A 232 -2.94 7.25 -1.74
C PRO A 232 -4.37 7.56 -1.29
N VAL A 233 -4.69 8.85 -1.13
CA VAL A 233 -5.98 9.29 -0.61
C VAL A 233 -6.78 10.11 -1.61
N TYR A 234 -6.12 10.71 -2.61
CA TYR A 234 -6.78 11.52 -3.61
C TYR A 234 -6.02 11.48 -4.94
N TYR A 235 -6.71 11.65 -6.07
CA TYR A 235 -6.11 11.87 -7.38
C TYR A 235 -6.91 12.90 -8.18
N ARG A 236 -6.22 13.52 -9.14
CA ARG A 236 -6.83 14.36 -10.17
C ARG A 236 -6.28 14.04 -11.54
N LEU A 237 -7.19 13.75 -12.49
CA LEU A 237 -6.84 13.59 -13.91
C LEU A 237 -6.78 14.95 -14.60
N MET A 238 -5.83 15.12 -15.51
CA MET A 238 -5.60 16.36 -16.23
C MET A 238 -5.07 16.11 -17.63
N PRO A 239 -5.29 17.07 -18.57
CA PRO A 239 -4.68 17.04 -19.88
C PRO A 239 -3.14 16.94 -19.80
N GLY A 240 -2.54 16.20 -20.74
CA GLY A 240 -1.10 15.95 -20.76
C GLY A 240 -0.24 17.22 -20.93
N SER A 241 -0.78 18.30 -21.52
CA SER A 241 -0.10 19.59 -21.64
C SER A 241 -0.07 20.42 -20.36
N ILE A 242 -0.94 20.11 -19.39
CA ILE A 242 -0.97 20.82 -18.10
C ILE A 242 0.23 20.34 -17.29
N LYS A 243 1.16 21.28 -17.02
CA LYS A 243 2.34 21.00 -16.20
C LYS A 243 1.96 20.91 -14.73
N ASP A 244 2.73 20.15 -14.00
CA ASP A 244 2.53 19.79 -12.58
C ASP A 244 2.14 20.97 -11.67
N VAL A 245 2.63 22.16 -11.95
CA VAL A 245 2.36 23.38 -11.18
C VAL A 245 0.87 23.80 -11.20
N SER A 246 0.26 23.85 -12.39
CA SER A 246 -1.16 24.21 -12.52
C SER A 246 -2.06 23.08 -11.99
N ALA A 247 -1.60 21.86 -12.16
CA ALA A 247 -2.20 20.65 -11.65
C ALA A 247 -2.30 20.65 -10.12
N PHE A 248 -1.22 21.03 -9.46
CA PHE A 248 -1.13 21.13 -8.01
C PHE A 248 -2.19 22.08 -7.43
N LYS A 249 -2.37 23.24 -8.03
CA LYS A 249 -3.35 24.25 -7.58
C LYS A 249 -4.77 23.70 -7.56
N VAL A 250 -5.17 23.07 -8.67
CA VAL A 250 -6.51 22.48 -8.81
C VAL A 250 -6.68 21.32 -7.81
N CYS A 251 -5.66 20.48 -7.70
CA CYS A 251 -5.70 19.32 -6.82
C CYS A 251 -5.81 19.72 -5.34
N LEU A 252 -5.08 20.75 -4.94
CA LEU A 252 -5.10 21.28 -3.58
C LEU A 252 -6.49 21.85 -3.22
N ALA A 253 -7.05 22.69 -4.09
CA ALA A 253 -8.40 23.23 -3.89
C ALA A 253 -9.48 22.12 -3.79
N ASP A 254 -9.35 21.08 -4.66
CA ASP A 254 -10.29 19.98 -4.71
C ASP A 254 -10.11 18.96 -3.57
N SER A 255 -8.92 18.79 -3.01
CA SER A 255 -8.65 17.81 -1.95
C SER A 255 -9.30 18.18 -0.62
N GLY A 256 -9.52 19.47 -0.38
CA GLY A 256 -10.12 19.98 0.86
C GLY A 256 -9.16 20.08 2.03
N ILE A 257 -7.86 19.97 1.79
CA ILE A 257 -6.80 20.13 2.79
C ILE A 257 -6.69 21.61 3.16
N ARG A 258 -6.63 21.92 4.46
CA ARG A 258 -6.58 23.29 4.95
C ARG A 258 -5.49 23.56 5.97
N ASP A 259 -5.24 22.62 6.88
CA ASP A 259 -4.40 22.82 8.06
C ASP A 259 -3.18 21.90 8.11
N GLY A 260 -3.10 20.91 7.24
CA GLY A 260 -1.97 19.98 7.11
C GLY A 260 -0.78 20.58 6.36
N VAL A 261 0.38 19.90 6.45
CA VAL A 261 1.58 20.29 5.73
C VAL A 261 1.62 19.63 4.35
N ALA A 262 1.71 20.43 3.29
CA ALA A 262 1.90 19.96 1.92
C ALA A 262 3.39 19.68 1.66
N ILE A 263 3.76 18.44 1.44
CA ILE A 263 5.12 18.03 1.08
C ILE A 263 5.23 18.02 -0.46
N ILE A 264 6.17 18.81 -0.99
CA ILE A 264 6.21 19.16 -2.41
C ILE A 264 7.61 18.92 -2.97
N ASP A 265 7.68 18.30 -4.16
CA ASP A 265 8.97 18.06 -4.83
C ASP A 265 9.58 19.34 -5.41
N LYS A 266 10.90 19.33 -5.58
CA LYS A 266 11.69 20.41 -6.24
C LYS A 266 11.18 20.78 -7.64
N GLY A 267 10.48 19.86 -8.34
CA GLY A 267 9.87 20.12 -9.64
C GLY A 267 8.81 21.21 -9.61
N PHE A 268 8.16 21.38 -8.45
CA PHE A 268 7.13 22.41 -8.23
C PHE A 268 7.67 23.73 -7.73
N GLN A 269 8.99 23.85 -7.51
CA GLN A 269 9.61 25.09 -7.04
C GLN A 269 9.47 26.21 -8.08
N SER A 270 8.62 27.18 -7.78
CA SER A 270 8.51 28.46 -8.48
C SER A 270 8.01 29.53 -7.54
N ALA A 271 8.41 30.80 -7.76
CA ALA A 271 7.95 31.94 -6.97
C ALA A 271 6.40 32.04 -6.98
N SER A 272 5.75 31.76 -8.11
CA SER A 272 4.29 31.77 -8.23
C SER A 272 3.60 30.68 -7.37
N ASN A 273 4.22 29.53 -7.19
CA ASN A 273 3.65 28.45 -6.37
C ASN A 273 3.79 28.77 -4.88
N ILE A 274 4.97 29.25 -4.48
CA ILE A 274 5.23 29.66 -3.10
C ILE A 274 4.26 30.77 -2.70
N ALA A 275 4.17 31.84 -3.49
CA ALA A 275 3.24 32.94 -3.24
C ALA A 275 1.78 32.49 -3.12
N GLN A 276 1.38 31.50 -3.91
CA GLN A 276 0.01 30.99 -3.81
C GLN A 276 -0.24 30.11 -2.57
N LEU A 277 0.74 29.32 -2.15
CA LEU A 277 0.65 28.57 -0.88
C LEU A 277 0.51 29.53 0.29
N ASP A 278 1.30 30.62 0.28
CA ASP A 278 1.24 31.70 1.28
C ASP A 278 -0.12 32.41 1.27
N GLU A 279 -0.62 32.77 0.08
CA GLU A 279 -1.93 33.41 -0.09
C GLU A 279 -3.09 32.55 0.43
N LEU A 280 -2.99 31.23 0.23
CA LEU A 280 -3.98 30.26 0.71
C LEU A 280 -3.80 29.86 2.19
N GLY A 281 -2.71 30.34 2.83
CA GLY A 281 -2.37 30.02 4.21
C GLY A 281 -2.02 28.54 4.43
N ILE A 282 -1.55 27.83 3.37
CA ILE A 282 -1.25 26.41 3.44
C ILE A 282 0.19 26.23 3.88
N LYS A 283 0.36 25.49 4.96
CA LYS A 283 1.68 25.07 5.41
C LYS A 283 2.31 24.11 4.40
N PHE A 284 3.60 24.28 4.13
CA PHE A 284 4.29 23.39 3.20
C PHE A 284 5.73 23.11 3.61
N THR A 285 6.25 22.00 3.10
CA THR A 285 7.67 21.65 3.05
C THR A 285 8.04 21.34 1.61
N MET A 286 8.92 22.12 1.01
CA MET A 286 9.31 22.05 -0.39
C MET A 286 10.81 21.85 -0.55
N ALA A 287 11.22 20.89 -1.38
CA ALA A 287 12.63 20.77 -1.75
C ALA A 287 13.05 21.86 -2.72
N LEU A 288 14.19 22.48 -2.44
CA LEU A 288 14.78 23.51 -3.28
C LEU A 288 15.80 22.92 -4.26
N LYS A 289 15.88 23.54 -5.44
CA LYS A 289 16.94 23.23 -6.40
C LYS A 289 18.29 23.68 -5.83
N ARG A 290 19.33 22.89 -6.04
CA ARG A 290 20.71 23.24 -5.60
C ARG A 290 21.20 24.56 -6.16
N SER A 291 20.61 25.04 -7.25
CA SER A 291 20.89 26.36 -7.86
C SER A 291 20.11 27.54 -7.27
N THR A 292 19.27 27.28 -6.23
CA THR A 292 18.47 28.33 -5.59
C THR A 292 19.38 29.38 -4.97
N ARG A 293 19.11 30.66 -5.31
CA ARG A 293 19.87 31.80 -4.79
C ARG A 293 19.68 31.90 -3.28
N GLY A 294 20.77 32.10 -2.56
CA GLY A 294 20.77 32.22 -1.10
C GLY A 294 21.16 30.92 -0.37
N LEU A 295 21.27 29.78 -1.08
CA LEU A 295 21.84 28.58 -0.49
C LEU A 295 23.35 28.68 -0.37
N ASP A 296 23.87 28.62 0.86
CA ASP A 296 25.31 28.63 1.15
C ASP A 296 25.78 27.24 1.57
N TYR A 297 26.55 26.60 0.71
CA TYR A 297 27.12 25.26 0.93
C TYR A 297 28.47 25.28 1.66
N SER A 298 29.10 26.48 1.84
CA SER A 298 30.42 26.61 2.45
C SER A 298 30.43 26.16 3.91
N MET A 299 29.28 26.18 4.59
CA MET A 299 29.12 25.74 5.95
C MET A 299 29.48 24.26 6.18
N PHE A 300 29.43 23.44 5.13
CA PHE A 300 29.84 22.02 5.14
C PHE A 300 31.20 21.79 4.46
N ALA A 301 32.02 22.82 4.28
CA ALA A 301 33.34 22.70 3.67
C ALA A 301 34.38 22.07 4.62
N SER A 302 34.22 22.23 5.96
CA SER A 302 35.09 21.61 6.93
C SER A 302 34.73 20.13 7.11
N ARG A 303 35.73 19.28 7.45
CA ARG A 303 35.49 17.86 7.75
C ARG A 303 34.70 17.62 9.04
N THR A 304 34.68 18.60 9.93
CA THR A 304 34.03 18.57 11.23
C THR A 304 32.64 19.15 11.19
N ASN A 305 32.21 19.70 10.02
CA ASN A 305 30.92 20.35 9.81
C ASN A 305 30.61 21.44 10.86
N ASP A 306 31.65 22.22 11.24
CA ASP A 306 31.57 23.25 12.30
C ASP A 306 30.54 24.35 12.02
N GLY A 307 30.10 24.49 10.78
CA GLY A 307 29.06 25.42 10.38
C GLY A 307 27.63 24.94 10.60
N ALA A 308 27.44 23.65 10.99
CA ALA A 308 26.12 23.11 11.25
C ALA A 308 25.54 23.63 12.58
N ASP A 309 24.21 23.77 12.63
CA ASP A 309 23.48 24.08 13.88
C ASP A 309 23.18 22.85 14.72
N GLY A 310 23.20 21.65 14.09
CA GLY A 310 22.98 20.37 14.76
C GLY A 310 23.08 19.18 13.85
N ALA A 311 22.81 18.01 14.43
CA ALA A 311 22.75 16.75 13.72
C ALA A 311 21.77 15.78 14.41
N PHE A 312 21.21 14.84 13.63
CA PHE A 312 20.38 13.73 14.11
C PHE A 312 20.72 12.44 13.37
N LEU A 313 20.15 11.30 13.79
CA LEU A 313 20.37 10.01 13.15
C LEU A 313 19.17 9.62 12.28
N TYR A 314 19.43 9.33 11.01
CA TYR A 314 18.47 8.74 10.08
C TYR A 314 19.01 7.42 9.53
N HIS A 315 18.33 6.30 9.80
CA HIS A 315 18.80 4.95 9.43
C HIS A 315 20.26 4.68 9.83
N LYS A 316 20.63 5.04 11.06
CA LYS A 316 22.00 4.92 11.63
C LYS A 316 23.06 5.81 10.95
N ARG A 317 22.68 6.76 10.11
CA ARG A 317 23.56 7.73 9.46
C ARG A 317 23.37 9.10 10.10
N PRO A 318 24.44 9.84 10.41
CA PRO A 318 24.33 11.21 10.88
C PRO A 318 23.89 12.12 9.71
N ILE A 319 22.88 12.93 9.97
CA ILE A 319 22.41 13.99 9.09
C ILE A 319 22.72 15.31 9.79
N TRP A 320 23.62 16.07 9.22
CA TRP A 320 23.94 17.41 9.69
C TRP A 320 22.95 18.41 9.08
N TRP A 321 22.65 19.50 9.80
CA TRP A 321 21.73 20.50 9.28
C TRP A 321 22.15 21.92 9.67
N LYS A 322 21.75 22.89 8.84
CA LYS A 322 21.87 24.33 9.06
C LYS A 322 20.56 24.99 8.70
N ARG A 323 20.15 25.93 9.58
CA ARG A 323 18.95 26.76 9.40
C ARG A 323 19.32 28.13 8.91
N PHE A 324 18.56 28.67 7.99
CA PHE A 324 18.63 30.06 7.54
C PHE A 324 17.30 30.47 6.90
N GLU A 325 17.22 31.71 6.41
CA GLU A 325 16.01 32.27 5.82
C GLU A 325 16.28 32.65 4.37
N ILE A 326 15.32 32.34 3.47
CA ILE A 326 15.31 32.76 2.08
C ILE A 326 13.93 33.34 1.77
N GLU A 327 13.88 34.60 1.33
CA GLU A 327 12.64 35.30 0.94
C GLU A 327 11.54 35.25 2.02
N GLY A 328 11.92 35.36 3.31
CA GLY A 328 11.01 35.34 4.44
C GLY A 328 10.56 33.95 4.90
N HIS A 329 11.07 32.88 4.28
CA HIS A 329 10.76 31.50 4.64
C HIS A 329 11.95 30.83 5.32
N GLU A 330 11.63 29.96 6.27
CA GLU A 330 12.63 29.12 6.93
C GLU A 330 13.14 28.04 5.97
N VAL A 331 14.46 27.88 5.92
CA VAL A 331 15.14 26.89 5.09
C VAL A 331 16.10 26.07 5.93
N PHE A 332 16.02 24.77 5.81
CA PHE A 332 16.97 23.82 6.38
C PHE A 332 17.82 23.21 5.27
N LEU A 333 19.13 23.39 5.34
CA LEU A 333 20.07 22.69 4.48
C LEU A 333 20.65 21.51 5.23
N TYR A 334 20.41 20.30 4.73
CA TYR A 334 20.89 19.04 5.30
C TYR A 334 22.08 18.52 4.53
N LEU A 335 22.92 17.76 5.22
CA LEU A 335 24.03 17.00 4.67
C LEU A 335 24.01 15.56 5.18
N ASP A 336 23.97 14.60 4.26
CA ASP A 336 24.20 13.17 4.47
C ASP A 336 25.60 12.82 3.94
N GLU A 337 26.55 12.56 4.85
CA GLU A 337 27.94 12.26 4.46
C GLU A 337 28.08 10.97 3.64
N ALA A 338 27.24 9.95 3.92
CA ALA A 338 27.25 8.73 3.12
C ALA A 338 26.82 9.04 1.67
N HIS A 339 25.72 9.80 1.53
CA HIS A 339 25.22 10.20 0.22
C HIS A 339 26.18 11.15 -0.51
N ARG A 340 26.92 12.00 0.23
CA ARG A 340 28.01 12.83 -0.33
C ARG A 340 29.08 11.95 -0.97
N SER A 341 29.49 10.89 -0.28
CA SER A 341 30.47 9.95 -0.80
C SER A 341 30.00 9.26 -2.08
N ASP A 342 28.75 8.78 -2.06
CA ASP A 342 28.15 8.09 -3.21
C ASP A 342 28.03 9.01 -4.44
N GLU A 343 27.53 10.24 -4.25
CA GLU A 343 27.43 11.23 -5.35
C GLU A 343 28.80 11.65 -5.88
N SER A 344 29.79 11.78 -5.00
CA SER A 344 31.17 12.09 -5.33
C SER A 344 31.80 11.00 -6.21
N GLU A 345 31.63 9.74 -5.79
CA GLU A 345 32.13 8.56 -6.54
C GLU A 345 31.42 8.45 -7.91
N ASP A 346 30.10 8.61 -7.95
CA ASP A 346 29.33 8.56 -9.19
C ASP A 346 29.78 9.66 -10.17
N TYR A 347 29.94 10.89 -9.68
CA TYR A 347 30.41 11.99 -10.51
C TYR A 347 31.81 11.71 -11.06
N MET A 348 32.76 11.25 -10.23
CA MET A 348 34.11 10.93 -10.66
C MET A 348 34.14 9.76 -11.65
N ARG A 349 33.27 8.75 -11.49
CA ARG A 349 33.12 7.67 -12.46
C ARG A 349 32.75 8.21 -13.84
N ARG A 350 31.82 9.16 -13.89
CA ARG A 350 31.40 9.84 -15.15
C ARG A 350 32.51 10.70 -15.76
N VAL A 351 33.34 11.33 -14.94
CA VAL A 351 34.52 12.08 -15.43
C VAL A 351 35.49 11.21 -16.24
N PHE A 352 35.61 9.91 -15.86
CA PHE A 352 36.47 8.97 -16.56
C PHE A 352 35.73 8.13 -17.61
N ASP A 353 34.44 8.40 -17.86
CA ASP A 353 33.67 7.77 -18.93
C ASP A 353 33.85 8.57 -20.25
N PRO A 354 34.42 7.96 -21.30
CA PRO A 354 34.65 8.66 -22.58
C PRO A 354 33.36 9.15 -23.27
N GLU A 355 32.21 8.60 -22.93
CA GLU A 355 30.91 8.97 -23.53
C GLU A 355 30.25 10.13 -22.82
N MET A 356 30.79 10.62 -21.67
CA MET A 356 30.22 11.66 -20.82
C MET A 356 31.10 12.91 -20.73
N GLU A 357 31.36 13.56 -21.86
CA GLU A 357 32.25 14.74 -22.00
C GLU A 357 31.84 15.97 -21.14
N GLU A 358 30.55 16.06 -20.73
CA GLU A 358 30.05 17.13 -19.89
C GLU A 358 30.52 17.06 -18.43
N TYR A 359 31.09 15.92 -17.99
CA TYR A 359 31.62 15.73 -16.64
C TYR A 359 33.12 15.99 -16.64
N THR A 360 33.54 16.98 -15.84
CA THR A 360 34.95 17.39 -15.76
C THR A 360 35.44 17.48 -14.32
N ILE A 361 36.74 17.48 -14.10
CA ILE A 361 37.35 17.66 -12.77
C ILE A 361 37.04 19.08 -12.24
N GLU A 362 37.01 20.08 -13.10
CA GLU A 362 36.62 21.47 -12.76
C GLU A 362 35.16 21.52 -12.32
N GLY A 363 34.28 20.83 -13.04
CA GLY A 363 32.87 20.67 -12.68
C GLY A 363 32.69 19.97 -11.36
N TYR A 364 33.49 18.94 -11.07
CA TYR A 364 33.52 18.26 -9.76
C TYR A 364 33.84 19.25 -8.63
N LYS A 365 34.94 20.00 -8.78
CA LYS A 365 35.36 20.97 -7.76
C LYS A 365 34.29 22.03 -7.50
N ALA A 366 33.63 22.51 -8.56
CA ALA A 366 32.56 23.51 -8.45
C ALA A 366 31.29 22.96 -7.73
N LYS A 367 31.01 21.66 -7.84
CA LYS A 367 29.79 21.05 -7.31
C LYS A 367 29.99 20.22 -6.02
N SER A 368 31.24 19.93 -5.64
CA SER A 368 31.58 19.01 -4.56
C SER A 368 30.95 19.36 -3.22
N LEU A 369 30.77 20.64 -2.89
CA LEU A 369 30.11 21.09 -1.68
C LEU A 369 28.58 20.86 -1.70
N GLN A 370 28.00 20.65 -2.87
CA GLN A 370 26.57 20.37 -3.04
C GLN A 370 26.23 18.88 -2.93
N PHE A 371 27.25 18.00 -3.02
CA PHE A 371 27.01 16.55 -2.94
C PHE A 371 26.51 16.17 -1.55
N GLY A 372 25.58 15.22 -1.50
CA GLY A 372 24.94 14.75 -0.28
C GLY A 372 24.02 15.77 0.38
N THR A 373 23.79 16.95 -0.24
CA THR A 373 22.95 17.99 0.36
C THR A 373 21.50 17.93 -0.12
N LEU A 374 20.59 18.28 0.79
CA LEU A 374 19.16 18.48 0.55
C LEU A 374 18.75 19.80 1.23
N ALA A 375 18.16 20.71 0.48
CA ALA A 375 17.60 21.96 1.03
C ALA A 375 16.08 21.86 1.05
N LEU A 376 15.47 22.10 2.20
CA LEU A 376 14.01 22.13 2.40
C LEU A 376 13.59 23.50 2.91
N MET A 377 12.68 24.14 2.20
CA MET A 377 11.94 25.32 2.67
C MET A 377 10.69 24.83 3.37
N SER A 378 10.43 25.29 4.60
CA SER A 378 9.28 24.84 5.38
C SER A 378 8.58 26.00 6.07
N THR A 379 7.26 25.92 6.10
CA THR A 379 6.38 26.81 6.89
C THR A 379 5.62 26.01 7.97
N SER A 380 5.99 24.74 8.22
CA SER A 380 5.33 23.87 9.21
C SER A 380 5.49 24.38 10.64
N GLY A 381 6.62 25.04 10.94
CA GLY A 381 6.99 25.46 12.30
C GLY A 381 7.61 24.32 13.12
N GLU A 382 7.93 23.21 12.49
CA GLU A 382 8.56 22.04 13.10
C GLU A 382 10.10 22.17 13.08
N ASP A 383 10.77 21.38 13.90
CA ASP A 383 12.23 21.34 13.94
C ASP A 383 12.83 20.65 12.71
N ALA A 384 14.14 20.79 12.55
CA ALA A 384 14.88 20.28 11.41
C ALA A 384 14.77 18.75 11.23
N GLU A 385 14.70 17.98 12.32
CA GLU A 385 14.57 16.53 12.24
C GLU A 385 13.20 16.13 11.72
N HIS A 386 12.12 16.70 12.25
CA HIS A 386 10.75 16.41 11.80
C HIS A 386 10.52 16.83 10.36
N VAL A 387 10.96 18.04 9.95
CA VAL A 387 10.88 18.48 8.56
C VAL A 387 11.61 17.52 7.60
N TYR A 388 12.77 17.01 7.99
CA TYR A 388 13.51 16.02 7.20
C TYR A 388 12.79 14.69 7.10
N LEU A 389 12.32 14.16 8.23
CA LEU A 389 11.63 12.86 8.30
C LEU A 389 10.35 12.89 7.47
N ASP A 390 9.55 13.93 7.60
CA ASP A 390 8.34 14.14 6.81
C ASP A 390 8.63 14.18 5.32
N TYR A 391 9.66 14.92 4.90
CA TYR A 391 10.05 14.96 3.50
C TYR A 391 10.53 13.59 2.98
N LYS A 392 11.18 12.77 3.82
CA LYS A 392 11.65 11.43 3.43
C LYS A 392 10.53 10.43 3.19
N THR A 393 9.33 10.64 3.75
CA THR A 393 8.14 9.82 3.43
C THR A 393 7.73 9.93 1.96
N ARG A 394 8.25 10.94 1.23
CA ARG A 394 8.03 11.09 -0.21
C ARG A 394 8.44 9.84 -1.01
N GLY A 395 9.43 9.09 -0.54
CA GLY A 395 9.80 7.80 -1.16
C GLY A 395 8.64 6.81 -1.24
N ASP A 396 7.69 6.88 -0.33
CA ASP A 396 6.50 6.02 -0.35
C ASP A 396 5.56 6.36 -1.53
N VAL A 397 5.51 7.64 -1.94
CA VAL A 397 4.71 8.07 -3.11
C VAL A 397 5.30 7.57 -4.42
N GLU A 398 6.62 7.63 -4.55
CA GLU A 398 7.30 7.09 -5.73
C GLU A 398 7.03 5.58 -5.87
N GLN A 399 7.06 4.83 -4.74
CA GLN A 399 6.66 3.43 -4.70
C GLN A 399 5.17 3.24 -5.05
N ALA A 400 4.29 4.16 -4.60
CA ALA A 400 2.87 4.09 -4.92
C ALA A 400 2.61 4.29 -6.42
N ILE A 401 3.29 5.25 -7.03
CA ILE A 401 3.20 5.49 -8.47
C ILE A 401 3.76 4.29 -9.25
N ASP A 402 4.86 3.70 -8.79
CA ASP A 402 5.41 2.49 -9.39
C ASP A 402 4.43 1.31 -9.28
N ALA A 403 3.85 1.10 -8.10
CA ALA A 403 2.84 0.06 -7.89
C ALA A 403 1.58 0.29 -8.75
N PHE A 404 1.12 1.54 -8.89
CA PHE A 404 0.02 1.89 -9.78
C PHE A 404 0.34 1.51 -11.23
N LYS A 405 1.52 1.86 -11.73
CA LYS A 405 1.94 1.59 -13.10
C LYS A 405 2.20 0.11 -13.37
N ASN A 406 2.99 -0.53 -12.52
CA ASN A 406 3.60 -1.82 -12.80
C ASN A 406 2.89 -3.00 -12.10
N VAL A 407 2.29 -2.79 -10.93
CA VAL A 407 1.59 -3.85 -10.18
C VAL A 407 0.10 -3.85 -10.52
N ILE A 408 -0.53 -2.67 -10.49
CA ILE A 408 -1.93 -2.49 -10.89
C ILE A 408 -2.06 -2.43 -12.42
N GLU A 409 -0.95 -2.38 -13.17
CA GLU A 409 -0.88 -2.29 -14.64
C GLU A 409 -1.69 -1.12 -15.21
N ALA A 410 -1.67 0.02 -14.53
CA ALA A 410 -2.39 1.21 -14.93
C ALA A 410 -1.52 2.25 -15.66
N ASP A 411 -0.35 1.86 -16.15
CA ASP A 411 0.56 2.71 -16.94
C ASP A 411 -0.08 3.15 -18.29
N HIS A 412 -0.94 2.32 -18.83
CA HIS A 412 -1.69 2.58 -20.06
C HIS A 412 -3.19 2.57 -19.80
N SER A 413 -3.90 3.56 -20.35
CA SER A 413 -5.36 3.57 -20.36
C SER A 413 -5.91 3.19 -21.74
N TYR A 414 -6.89 2.27 -21.73
CA TYR A 414 -7.64 1.86 -22.91
C TYR A 414 -9.05 2.47 -22.93
N MET A 415 -9.36 3.39 -22.03
CA MET A 415 -10.63 4.09 -21.98
C MET A 415 -10.77 5.05 -23.16
N GLN A 416 -11.99 5.21 -23.65
CA GLN A 416 -12.29 6.02 -24.83
C GLN A 416 -13.11 7.29 -24.50
N ASP A 417 -13.49 7.47 -23.24
CA ASP A 417 -14.13 8.67 -22.74
C ASP A 417 -13.61 9.03 -21.32
N GLU A 418 -13.67 10.31 -21.00
CA GLU A 418 -13.11 10.86 -19.76
C GLU A 418 -13.83 10.37 -18.50
N LYS A 419 -15.13 10.10 -18.60
CA LYS A 419 -15.92 9.59 -17.47
C LYS A 419 -15.53 8.15 -17.14
N SER A 420 -15.43 7.30 -18.16
CA SER A 420 -14.95 5.94 -17.98
C SER A 420 -13.51 5.90 -17.45
N LEU A 421 -12.66 6.83 -17.90
CA LEU A 421 -11.30 6.99 -17.41
C LEU A 421 -11.28 7.39 -15.91
N GLU A 422 -12.14 8.33 -15.53
CA GLU A 422 -12.29 8.77 -14.13
C GLU A 422 -12.69 7.59 -13.21
N ALA A 423 -13.74 6.85 -13.62
CA ALA A 423 -14.19 5.68 -12.89
C ALA A 423 -13.12 4.58 -12.80
N TRP A 424 -12.41 4.35 -13.89
CA TRP A 424 -11.34 3.35 -13.94
C TRP A 424 -10.17 3.72 -13.01
N THR A 425 -9.77 4.98 -13.00
CA THR A 425 -8.74 5.47 -12.10
C THR A 425 -9.17 5.33 -10.63
N PHE A 426 -10.47 5.57 -10.34
CA PHE A 426 -11.03 5.33 -9.02
C PHE A 426 -10.94 3.85 -8.60
N ILE A 427 -11.27 2.92 -9.48
CA ILE A 427 -11.10 1.48 -9.22
C ILE A 427 -9.62 1.14 -8.96
N CYS A 428 -8.71 1.67 -9.77
CA CYS A 428 -7.27 1.44 -9.59
C CYS A 428 -6.76 2.05 -8.27
N MET A 429 -7.26 3.22 -7.86
CA MET A 429 -6.91 3.84 -6.58
C MET A 429 -7.31 2.96 -5.39
N ILE A 430 -8.54 2.44 -5.36
CA ILE A 430 -8.98 1.54 -4.28
C ILE A 430 -8.14 0.25 -4.30
N SER A 431 -7.83 -0.29 -5.47
CA SER A 431 -6.97 -1.48 -5.59
C SER A 431 -5.57 -1.21 -5.02
N LEU A 432 -5.05 -0.01 -5.25
CA LEU A 432 -3.77 0.43 -4.71
C LEU A 432 -3.83 0.63 -3.19
N GLN A 433 -4.94 1.16 -2.63
CA GLN A 433 -5.13 1.26 -1.18
C GLN A 433 -5.11 -0.12 -0.51
N TRP A 434 -5.80 -1.12 -1.08
CA TRP A 434 -5.79 -2.49 -0.54
C TRP A 434 -4.41 -3.15 -0.68
N TYR A 435 -3.69 -2.88 -1.77
CA TYR A 435 -2.30 -3.30 -1.93
C TYR A 435 -1.39 -2.71 -0.85
N TYR A 436 -1.58 -1.43 -0.52
CA TYR A 436 -0.80 -0.75 0.53
C TYR A 436 -1.12 -1.25 1.94
N ASP A 437 -2.38 -1.58 2.25
CA ASP A 437 -2.71 -2.22 3.53
C ASP A 437 -1.94 -3.54 3.70
N LEU A 438 -1.87 -4.36 2.65
CA LEU A 438 -1.06 -5.59 2.68
C LEU A 438 0.43 -5.28 2.84
N SER A 439 0.94 -4.21 2.22
CA SER A 439 2.32 -3.75 2.38
C SER A 439 2.64 -3.37 3.83
N GLU A 440 1.76 -2.58 4.45
CA GLU A 440 1.92 -2.16 5.85
C GLU A 440 1.84 -3.33 6.83
N ARG A 441 1.01 -4.33 6.55
CA ARG A 441 0.97 -5.58 7.35
C ARG A 441 2.29 -6.34 7.26
N LEU A 442 2.90 -6.42 6.07
CA LEU A 442 4.22 -7.04 5.89
C LEU A 442 5.32 -6.25 6.61
N LYS A 443 5.28 -4.91 6.58
CA LYS A 443 6.23 -4.06 7.32
C LYS A 443 6.10 -4.27 8.82
N LYS A 444 4.87 -4.23 9.38
CA LYS A 444 4.60 -4.47 10.81
C LYS A 444 5.02 -5.86 11.28
N ALA A 445 4.97 -6.85 10.39
CA ALA A 445 5.41 -8.22 10.66
C ALA A 445 6.92 -8.44 10.41
N GLU A 446 7.67 -7.40 10.00
CA GLU A 446 9.08 -7.46 9.62
C GLU A 446 9.37 -8.42 8.46
N LEU A 447 8.40 -8.59 7.56
CA LEU A 447 8.45 -9.52 6.44
C LEU A 447 8.69 -8.84 5.08
N SER A 448 8.72 -7.50 5.03
CA SER A 448 8.85 -6.72 3.78
C SER A 448 10.15 -6.98 3.00
N ASN A 449 11.23 -7.40 3.69
CA ASN A 449 12.49 -7.79 3.05
C ASN A 449 12.41 -9.15 2.34
N ARG A 450 11.34 -9.91 2.54
CA ARG A 450 11.22 -11.31 2.14
C ARG A 450 10.04 -11.57 1.21
N TYR A 451 9.00 -10.76 1.34
CA TYR A 451 7.74 -10.90 0.60
C TYR A 451 7.26 -9.55 0.10
N ALA A 452 6.87 -9.50 -1.15
CA ALA A 452 6.13 -8.37 -1.71
C ALA A 452 4.62 -8.47 -1.38
N PRO A 453 3.87 -7.37 -1.40
CA PRO A 453 2.41 -7.42 -1.18
C PRO A 453 1.68 -8.35 -2.15
N MET A 454 2.16 -8.48 -3.39
CA MET A 454 1.61 -9.45 -4.35
C MET A 454 1.83 -10.92 -3.97
N ASP A 455 2.84 -11.22 -3.16
CA ASP A 455 2.99 -12.57 -2.61
C ASP A 455 1.91 -12.87 -1.56
N MET A 456 1.49 -11.84 -0.80
CA MET A 456 0.31 -11.93 0.08
C MET A 456 -0.97 -12.15 -0.72
N VAL A 457 -1.20 -11.37 -1.78
CA VAL A 457 -2.36 -11.56 -2.68
C VAL A 457 -2.39 -12.98 -3.24
N ARG A 458 -1.23 -13.50 -3.68
CA ARG A 458 -1.11 -14.88 -4.19
C ARG A 458 -1.38 -15.92 -3.12
N SER A 459 -0.84 -15.75 -1.92
CA SER A 459 -1.03 -16.69 -0.81
C SER A 459 -2.48 -16.71 -0.33
N LEU A 460 -3.10 -15.54 -0.18
CA LEU A 460 -4.54 -15.41 0.11
C LEU A 460 -5.38 -16.07 -0.99
N SER A 461 -5.06 -15.84 -2.26
CA SER A 461 -5.80 -16.40 -3.40
C SER A 461 -5.73 -17.93 -3.53
N ARG A 462 -4.77 -18.58 -2.84
CA ARG A 462 -4.67 -20.06 -2.78
C ARG A 462 -5.52 -20.66 -1.68
N VAL A 463 -6.04 -19.87 -0.77
CA VAL A 463 -6.97 -20.33 0.25
C VAL A 463 -8.33 -20.51 -0.39
N ARG A 464 -8.81 -21.76 -0.42
CA ARG A 464 -10.07 -22.13 -1.06
C ARG A 464 -11.11 -22.55 -0.04
N THR A 465 -12.37 -22.43 -0.43
CA THR A 465 -13.51 -23.03 0.25
C THR A 465 -14.27 -23.93 -0.72
N VAL A 466 -14.87 -24.99 -0.19
CA VAL A 466 -15.56 -26.02 -0.97
C VAL A 466 -16.99 -26.12 -0.48
N ARG A 467 -17.96 -26.14 -1.39
CA ARG A 467 -19.37 -26.34 -1.04
C ARG A 467 -19.70 -27.82 -1.04
N VAL A 468 -20.01 -28.36 0.12
CA VAL A 468 -20.41 -29.76 0.32
C VAL A 468 -21.79 -29.79 0.96
N GLU A 469 -22.75 -30.45 0.32
CA GLU A 469 -24.14 -30.54 0.79
C GLU A 469 -24.77 -29.19 1.17
N GLY A 470 -24.42 -28.13 0.42
CA GLY A 470 -24.92 -26.78 0.61
C GLY A 470 -24.13 -25.91 1.62
N LYS A 471 -23.20 -26.49 2.39
CA LYS A 471 -22.36 -25.78 3.36
C LYS A 471 -20.97 -25.51 2.78
N TRP A 472 -20.42 -24.33 3.07
CA TRP A 472 -19.06 -23.97 2.74
C TRP A 472 -18.09 -24.52 3.80
N LEU A 473 -17.12 -25.30 3.36
CA LEU A 473 -16.09 -25.91 4.20
C LEU A 473 -14.70 -25.46 3.75
N PRO A 474 -13.75 -25.22 4.69
CA PRO A 474 -12.40 -24.86 4.35
C PRO A 474 -11.69 -25.99 3.62
N ALA A 475 -11.07 -25.67 2.47
CA ALA A 475 -10.15 -26.57 1.81
C ALA A 475 -8.79 -26.63 2.52
N GLU A 476 -7.95 -27.58 2.13
CA GLU A 476 -6.59 -27.66 2.65
C GLU A 476 -5.75 -26.47 2.18
N VAL A 477 -5.04 -25.83 3.12
CA VAL A 477 -4.16 -24.70 2.86
C VAL A 477 -2.71 -25.12 3.02
N MET A 478 -1.87 -24.81 2.04
CA MET A 478 -0.43 -25.10 2.12
C MET A 478 0.20 -24.42 3.34
N LYS A 479 1.08 -25.14 4.02
CA LYS A 479 1.72 -24.68 5.26
C LYS A 479 2.40 -23.30 5.09
N LYS A 480 3.09 -23.09 3.97
CA LYS A 480 3.78 -21.84 3.68
C LYS A 480 2.82 -20.63 3.55
N ASP A 481 1.69 -20.84 2.86
CA ASP A 481 0.71 -19.78 2.65
C ASP A 481 0.01 -19.43 3.99
N ARG A 482 -0.32 -20.47 4.80
CA ARG A 482 -0.85 -20.28 6.15
C ARG A 482 0.12 -19.50 7.04
N GLN A 483 1.40 -19.88 7.06
CA GLN A 483 2.41 -19.25 7.88
C GLN A 483 2.60 -17.77 7.52
N LEU A 484 2.59 -17.43 6.22
CA LEU A 484 2.72 -16.04 5.77
C LEU A 484 1.50 -15.22 6.18
N VAL A 485 0.29 -15.75 5.97
CA VAL A 485 -0.96 -15.05 6.28
C VAL A 485 -1.12 -14.86 7.80
N GLU A 486 -0.89 -15.90 8.61
CA GLU A 486 -0.91 -15.79 10.07
C GLU A 486 0.15 -14.82 10.60
N ALA A 487 1.36 -14.80 10.01
CA ALA A 487 2.43 -13.91 10.42
C ALA A 487 2.10 -12.43 10.10
N ALA A 488 1.36 -12.17 9.03
CA ALA A 488 0.86 -10.84 8.68
C ALA A 488 -0.38 -10.42 9.50
N GLY A 489 -0.76 -11.20 10.53
CA GLY A 489 -1.87 -10.87 11.44
C GLY A 489 -3.25 -11.14 10.87
N LEU A 490 -3.36 -11.89 9.78
CA LEU A 490 -4.65 -12.25 9.18
C LEU A 490 -5.12 -13.64 9.67
N ASP A 491 -6.39 -13.73 10.04
CA ASP A 491 -7.06 -15.02 10.35
C ASP A 491 -8.04 -15.34 9.24
N ILE A 492 -7.65 -16.25 8.35
CA ILE A 492 -8.48 -16.75 7.26
C ILE A 492 -9.28 -17.97 7.73
N THR A 493 -10.31 -17.74 8.51
CA THR A 493 -11.21 -18.80 8.99
C THR A 493 -12.59 -18.64 8.35
N PRO A 494 -13.08 -19.52 7.43
CA PRO A 494 -14.48 -19.49 7.02
C PRO A 494 -15.38 -19.64 8.24
N GLU A 495 -16.39 -18.77 8.38
CA GLU A 495 -17.46 -18.89 9.36
C GLU A 495 -18.38 -20.08 9.05
#